data_f642dc723ada94e8838eb7933ef65690
#
_entry.id   f642dc723ada94e8838eb7933ef65690
#
_cell.length_a   1.000
_cell.length_b   1.000
_cell.length_c   1.000
_cell.angle_alpha   90.00
_cell.angle_beta   90.00
_cell.angle_gamma   90.00
#
_symmetry.space_group_name_H-M   'P 1'
#
loop_
_entity.id
_entity.type
_entity.pdbx_description
1 polymer ?
#
loop_
_entity_poly.entity_id
_entity_poly.type
_entity_poly.pdbx_seq_one_letter_code
_entity_poly.pdbx_strand_id
1 'polypeptide(L)'
;MNELKSYVFPAPGERVDASHASPETLELLTRRRSTAAINLGEPGPSEQQIEHLLGIAGRVPDHGKLAPWRFILFDGEARASFGNILGKIYSATTPEATAEQIRCEQERFVRAPLVIAVISSVLERHKVPVWEQELSAGAVCQNLLIAASAMGFAAQWLTEWYAYDPDVKDLMGLRSGERIAGFVYIGTASEQPVERNRGRAHIGRWKA
;
A
#
# COMPACT_ATOMS: atom_id res chain seq x y z
N MET A 1 1.93 17.74 17.80
CA MET A 1 1.01 16.96 16.95
C MET A 1 0.11 17.98 16.28
N ASN A 2 0.27 18.20 14.96
CA ASN A 2 -0.65 19.07 14.24
C ASN A 2 -2.02 18.38 14.22
N GLU A 3 -3.05 19.05 14.75
CA GLU A 3 -4.43 18.61 14.52
C GLU A 3 -4.63 18.47 13.01
N LEU A 4 -4.94 17.26 12.55
CA LEU A 4 -5.30 17.04 11.16
C LEU A 4 -6.54 17.90 10.88
N LYS A 5 -6.39 18.89 9.99
CA LYS A 5 -7.56 19.51 9.37
C LYS A 5 -8.42 18.38 8.82
N SER A 6 -9.68 18.31 9.18
CA SER A 6 -10.60 17.34 8.60
C SER A 6 -10.69 17.65 7.10
N TYR A 7 -10.05 16.81 6.28
CA TYR A 7 -10.15 16.93 4.83
C TYR A 7 -11.51 16.40 4.41
N VAL A 8 -12.37 17.30 3.92
CA VAL A 8 -13.68 16.92 3.41
C VAL A 8 -13.53 16.52 1.94
N PHE A 9 -13.96 15.31 1.62
CA PHE A 9 -14.00 14.88 0.23
C PHE A 9 -15.15 15.59 -0.51
N PRO A 10 -14.93 16.02 -1.78
CA PRO A 10 -15.99 16.61 -2.57
C PRO A 10 -17.16 15.65 -2.75
N ALA A 11 -18.38 16.18 -2.71
CA ALA A 11 -19.58 15.41 -2.95
C ALA A 11 -19.68 14.97 -4.44
N PRO A 12 -20.39 13.86 -4.75
CA PRO A 12 -20.64 13.48 -6.13
C PRO A 12 -21.34 14.63 -6.91
N GLY A 13 -20.76 15.03 -8.04
CA GLY A 13 -21.25 16.15 -8.86
C GLY A 13 -20.74 17.54 -8.47
N GLU A 14 -20.02 17.66 -7.37
CA GLU A 14 -19.35 18.91 -7.00
C GLU A 14 -18.27 19.27 -8.02
N ARG A 15 -18.16 20.57 -8.36
CA ARG A 15 -17.09 21.08 -9.21
C ARG A 15 -15.82 21.23 -8.39
N VAL A 16 -14.74 20.61 -8.86
CA VAL A 16 -13.41 20.74 -8.27
C VAL A 16 -12.48 21.46 -9.23
N ASP A 17 -11.46 22.13 -8.70
CA ASP A 17 -10.46 22.77 -9.53
C ASP A 17 -9.73 21.73 -10.40
N ALA A 18 -9.63 22.02 -11.69
CA ALA A 18 -8.94 21.14 -12.63
C ALA A 18 -7.43 21.11 -12.35
N SER A 19 -6.88 22.23 -11.92
CA SER A 19 -5.48 22.35 -11.53
C SER A 19 -5.24 23.60 -10.70
N HIS A 20 -4.37 23.50 -9.71
CA HIS A 20 -3.76 24.64 -9.04
C HIS A 20 -2.32 24.32 -8.67
N ALA A 21 -1.48 25.34 -8.54
CA ALA A 21 -0.09 25.14 -8.14
C ALA A 21 -0.03 24.78 -6.65
N SER A 22 0.70 23.70 -6.34
CA SER A 22 0.96 23.24 -4.96
C SER A 22 2.44 22.93 -4.77
N PRO A 23 3.25 23.94 -4.38
CA PRO A 23 4.67 23.75 -4.13
C PRO A 23 4.95 22.66 -3.10
N GLU A 24 4.12 22.58 -2.04
CA GLU A 24 4.27 21.59 -0.96
C GLU A 24 4.11 20.16 -1.51
N THR A 25 3.15 19.93 -2.41
CA THR A 25 2.99 18.63 -3.07
C THR A 25 4.19 18.29 -3.94
N LEU A 26 4.72 19.26 -4.70
CA LEU A 26 5.92 19.06 -5.52
C LEU A 26 7.13 18.73 -4.64
N GLU A 27 7.33 19.44 -3.55
CA GLU A 27 8.42 19.16 -2.61
C GLU A 27 8.28 17.74 -2.03
N LEU A 28 7.10 17.37 -1.54
CA LEU A 28 6.83 16.02 -1.04
C LEU A 28 7.16 14.96 -2.09
N LEU A 29 6.69 15.10 -3.32
CA LEU A 29 6.92 14.13 -4.39
C LEU A 29 8.40 14.00 -4.78
N THR A 30 9.15 15.10 -4.74
CA THR A 30 10.59 15.09 -5.07
C THR A 30 11.44 14.47 -3.98
N ARG A 31 11.02 14.55 -2.71
CA ARG A 31 11.80 14.12 -1.55
C ARG A 31 11.36 12.80 -0.94
N ARG A 32 10.10 12.36 -1.20
CA ARG A 32 9.54 11.15 -0.61
C ARG A 32 10.41 9.91 -0.89
N ARG A 33 10.72 9.19 0.17
CA ARG A 33 11.42 7.90 0.15
C ARG A 33 10.59 6.85 0.87
N SER A 34 10.72 5.59 0.45
CA SER A 34 10.24 4.46 1.26
C SER A 34 11.19 4.27 2.46
N THR A 35 10.62 4.05 3.63
CA THR A 35 11.34 3.63 4.83
C THR A 35 11.16 2.13 4.99
N ALA A 36 12.24 1.38 5.22
CA ALA A 36 12.16 -0.06 5.41
C ALA A 36 11.16 -0.41 6.53
N ALA A 37 10.32 -1.43 6.31
CA ALA A 37 9.26 -1.79 7.26
C ALA A 37 9.80 -2.06 8.68
N ILE A 38 11.00 -2.60 8.79
CA ILE A 38 11.67 -2.86 10.07
C ILE A 38 12.01 -1.57 10.85
N ASN A 39 12.05 -0.41 10.16
CA ASN A 39 12.32 0.90 10.75
C ASN A 39 11.03 1.71 10.93
N LEU A 40 9.86 1.05 10.95
CA LEU A 40 8.57 1.66 11.23
C LEU A 40 8.10 1.27 12.62
N GLY A 41 7.70 2.25 13.42
CA GLY A 41 7.24 2.04 14.79
C GLY A 41 6.00 2.87 15.14
N GLU A 42 5.62 2.82 16.40
CA GLU A 42 4.56 3.65 16.95
C GLU A 42 4.99 5.14 17.03
N PRO A 43 4.04 6.10 17.00
CA PRO A 43 2.62 5.87 16.78
C PRO A 43 2.30 5.57 15.33
N GLY A 44 1.26 4.73 15.14
CA GLY A 44 0.61 4.54 13.84
C GLY A 44 -0.50 5.56 13.59
N PRO A 45 -1.15 5.50 12.41
CA PRO A 45 -2.34 6.29 12.10
C PRO A 45 -3.52 5.95 13.02
N SER A 46 -4.28 6.96 13.45
CA SER A 46 -5.57 6.77 14.12
C SER A 46 -6.65 6.28 13.13
N GLU A 47 -7.77 5.77 13.65
CA GLU A 47 -8.92 5.35 12.81
C GLU A 47 -9.34 6.43 11.81
N GLN A 48 -9.48 7.67 12.25
CA GLN A 48 -9.82 8.77 11.36
C GLN A 48 -8.75 9.02 10.28
N GLN A 49 -7.46 8.84 10.63
CA GLN A 49 -6.38 8.96 9.66
C GLN A 49 -6.39 7.79 8.67
N ILE A 50 -6.73 6.57 9.12
CA ILE A 50 -6.90 5.41 8.25
C ILE A 50 -8.04 5.66 7.24
N GLU A 51 -9.19 6.16 7.67
CA GLU A 51 -10.28 6.52 6.77
C GLU A 51 -9.84 7.53 5.70
N HIS A 52 -9.10 8.57 6.09
CA HIS A 52 -8.55 9.55 5.15
C HIS A 52 -7.54 8.93 4.18
N LEU A 53 -6.63 8.07 4.67
CA LEU A 53 -5.68 7.35 3.85
C LEU A 53 -6.38 6.53 2.77
N LEU A 54 -7.39 5.75 3.13
CA LEU A 54 -8.16 4.91 2.20
C LEU A 54 -8.96 5.76 1.20
N GLY A 55 -9.58 6.84 1.67
CA GLY A 55 -10.31 7.77 0.81
C GLY A 55 -9.42 8.45 -0.23
N ILE A 56 -8.22 8.90 0.17
CA ILE A 56 -7.24 9.49 -0.75
C ILE A 56 -6.68 8.42 -1.70
N ALA A 57 -6.38 7.23 -1.18
CA ALA A 57 -5.85 6.14 -1.99
C ALA A 57 -6.73 5.80 -3.19
N GLY A 58 -8.06 5.78 -2.99
CA GLY A 58 -9.02 5.52 -4.06
C GLY A 58 -9.17 6.64 -5.11
N ARG A 59 -8.52 7.81 -4.94
CA ARG A 59 -8.59 8.92 -5.89
C ARG A 59 -7.55 8.80 -7.01
N VAL A 60 -7.68 7.74 -7.77
CA VAL A 60 -6.81 7.39 -8.90
C VAL A 60 -7.61 7.32 -10.19
N PRO A 61 -6.95 7.41 -11.37
CA PRO A 61 -7.61 7.10 -12.63
C PRO A 61 -8.24 5.70 -12.60
N ASP A 62 -9.51 5.61 -12.95
CA ASP A 62 -10.29 4.38 -12.94
C ASP A 62 -11.21 4.37 -14.17
N HIS A 63 -10.75 3.72 -15.24
CA HIS A 63 -11.53 3.60 -16.48
C HIS A 63 -12.81 2.81 -16.24
N GLY A 64 -13.94 3.43 -16.52
CA GLY A 64 -15.26 2.82 -16.34
C GLY A 64 -15.79 2.87 -14.89
N LYS A 65 -15.08 3.48 -13.95
CA LYS A 65 -15.48 3.61 -12.53
C LYS A 65 -15.75 2.24 -11.90
N LEU A 66 -14.83 1.30 -12.13
CA LEU A 66 -14.96 -0.10 -11.70
C LEU A 66 -14.52 -0.31 -10.26
N ALA A 67 -13.71 0.61 -9.72
CA ALA A 67 -13.02 0.47 -8.44
C ALA A 67 -12.39 -0.92 -8.28
N PRO A 68 -11.45 -1.31 -9.20
CA PRO A 68 -10.94 -2.68 -9.27
C PRO A 68 -9.93 -2.98 -8.15
N TRP A 69 -10.27 -2.57 -6.93
CA TRP A 69 -9.46 -2.78 -5.72
C TRP A 69 -10.34 -2.88 -4.48
N ARG A 70 -9.82 -3.52 -3.46
CA ARG A 70 -10.32 -3.49 -2.08
C ARG A 70 -9.17 -3.53 -1.09
N PHE A 71 -9.44 -3.23 0.17
CA PHE A 71 -8.44 -3.18 1.22
C PHE A 71 -8.71 -4.26 2.26
N ILE A 72 -7.62 -4.80 2.84
CA ILE A 72 -7.65 -5.57 4.08
C ILE A 72 -6.65 -4.91 5.03
N LEU A 73 -7.10 -4.60 6.24
CA LEU A 73 -6.28 -3.92 7.24
C LEU A 73 -5.79 -4.93 8.27
N PHE A 74 -4.54 -4.76 8.68
CA PHE A 74 -3.92 -5.48 9.77
C PHE A 74 -3.39 -4.46 10.77
N ASP A 75 -4.03 -4.36 11.92
CA ASP A 75 -3.69 -3.51 13.04
C ASP A 75 -3.81 -4.29 14.36
N GLY A 76 -3.47 -3.69 15.48
CA GLY A 76 -3.57 -4.33 16.79
C GLY A 76 -3.05 -5.77 16.81
N GLU A 77 -3.83 -6.67 17.38
CA GLU A 77 -3.49 -8.09 17.52
C GLU A 77 -3.55 -8.87 16.19
N ALA A 78 -4.30 -8.39 15.19
CA ALA A 78 -4.42 -9.05 13.90
C ALA A 78 -3.07 -9.22 13.22
N ARG A 79 -2.12 -8.29 13.41
CA ARG A 79 -0.77 -8.35 12.86
C ARG A 79 0.00 -9.56 13.37
N ALA A 80 0.03 -9.75 14.69
CA ALA A 80 0.72 -10.89 15.32
C ALA A 80 0.03 -12.22 14.99
N SER A 81 -1.32 -12.23 14.99
CA SER A 81 -2.10 -13.41 14.64
C SER A 81 -1.82 -13.87 13.22
N PHE A 82 -1.81 -12.94 12.25
CA PHE A 82 -1.50 -13.25 10.85
C PHE A 82 -0.04 -13.67 10.68
N GLY A 83 0.91 -13.00 11.34
CA GLY A 83 2.31 -13.38 11.33
C GLY A 83 2.55 -14.81 11.83
N ASN A 84 1.86 -15.22 12.91
CA ASN A 84 1.94 -16.59 13.41
C ASN A 84 1.46 -17.62 12.36
N ILE A 85 0.47 -17.28 11.54
CA ILE A 85 0.01 -18.15 10.46
C ILE A 85 1.04 -18.19 9.33
N LEU A 86 1.63 -17.06 8.96
CA LEU A 86 2.73 -17.04 7.99
C LEU A 86 3.89 -17.95 8.41
N GLY A 87 4.30 -17.89 9.68
CA GLY A 87 5.35 -18.77 10.19
C GLY A 87 5.00 -20.25 10.08
N LYS A 88 3.73 -20.63 10.29
CA LYS A 88 3.25 -22.02 10.10
C LYS A 88 3.30 -22.45 8.63
N ILE A 89 2.80 -21.62 7.71
CA ILE A 89 2.83 -21.90 6.27
C ILE A 89 4.28 -22.04 5.81
N TYR A 90 5.14 -21.08 6.20
CA TYR A 90 6.57 -21.12 5.86
C TYR A 90 7.26 -22.38 6.36
N SER A 91 7.02 -22.77 7.61
CA SER A 91 7.58 -24.01 8.19
C SER A 91 7.09 -25.26 7.48
N ALA A 92 5.84 -25.29 7.01
CA ALA A 92 5.28 -26.43 6.28
C ALA A 92 5.86 -26.55 4.85
N THR A 93 6.15 -25.41 4.20
CA THR A 93 6.67 -25.36 2.82
C THR A 93 8.20 -25.37 2.74
N THR A 94 8.90 -25.16 3.87
CA THR A 94 10.37 -25.12 3.97
C THR A 94 10.84 -26.05 5.10
N PRO A 95 10.92 -27.37 4.87
CA PRO A 95 11.24 -28.35 5.92
C PRO A 95 12.57 -28.11 6.66
N GLU A 96 13.55 -27.51 6.00
CA GLU A 96 14.85 -27.14 6.57
C GLU A 96 14.90 -25.74 7.22
N ALA A 97 13.77 -25.07 7.34
CA ALA A 97 13.72 -23.74 7.96
C ALA A 97 14.16 -23.80 9.42
N THR A 98 15.11 -22.93 9.77
CA THR A 98 15.55 -22.78 11.16
C THR A 98 14.48 -22.06 11.99
N ALA A 99 14.50 -22.26 13.31
CA ALA A 99 13.62 -21.55 14.23
C ALA A 99 13.71 -20.03 14.07
N GLU A 100 14.91 -19.50 13.79
CA GLU A 100 15.13 -18.07 13.54
C GLU A 100 14.42 -17.58 12.27
N GLN A 101 14.51 -18.34 11.18
CA GLN A 101 13.80 -18.01 9.93
C GLN A 101 12.28 -18.01 10.13
N ILE A 102 11.75 -19.03 10.82
CA ILE A 102 10.31 -19.09 11.14
C ILE A 102 9.89 -17.87 11.98
N ARG A 103 10.68 -17.49 12.98
CA ARG A 103 10.41 -16.31 13.79
C ARG A 103 10.42 -15.03 12.95
N CYS A 104 11.37 -14.88 12.04
CA CYS A 104 11.38 -13.74 11.11
C CYS A 104 10.09 -13.65 10.29
N GLU A 105 9.53 -14.78 9.85
CA GLU A 105 8.26 -14.79 9.13
C GLU A 105 7.07 -14.45 10.03
N GLN A 106 7.07 -14.92 11.28
CA GLN A 106 6.06 -14.55 12.27
C GLN A 106 6.05 -13.06 12.58
N GLU A 107 7.20 -12.41 12.52
CA GLU A 107 7.36 -10.98 12.83
C GLU A 107 7.06 -10.05 11.63
N ARG A 108 6.77 -10.58 10.41
CA ARG A 108 6.58 -9.79 9.20
C ARG A 108 5.56 -8.65 9.39
N PHE A 109 4.40 -8.92 9.95
CA PHE A 109 3.32 -7.95 10.05
C PHE A 109 3.40 -7.04 11.27
N VAL A 110 4.19 -7.40 12.29
CA VAL A 110 4.41 -6.51 13.46
C VAL A 110 5.52 -5.48 13.25
N ARG A 111 6.15 -5.45 12.07
CA ARG A 111 7.17 -4.46 11.69
C ARG A 111 6.64 -3.03 11.63
N ALA A 112 5.33 -2.84 11.52
CA ALA A 112 4.68 -1.52 11.51
C ALA A 112 3.38 -1.56 12.30
N PRO A 113 2.92 -0.41 12.83
CA PRO A 113 1.64 -0.31 13.52
C PRO A 113 0.43 -0.66 12.66
N LEU A 114 0.50 -0.37 11.36
CA LEU A 114 -0.55 -0.64 10.39
C LEU A 114 0.04 -1.27 9.13
N VAL A 115 -0.63 -2.33 8.63
CA VAL A 115 -0.36 -2.90 7.31
C VAL A 115 -1.67 -2.92 6.53
N ILE A 116 -1.67 -2.35 5.33
CA ILE A 116 -2.81 -2.33 4.42
C ILE A 116 -2.49 -3.21 3.21
N ALA A 117 -3.21 -4.32 3.06
CA ALA A 117 -3.17 -5.08 1.82
C ALA A 117 -4.09 -4.40 0.79
N VAL A 118 -3.53 -4.07 -0.37
CA VAL A 118 -4.28 -3.62 -1.55
C VAL A 118 -4.51 -4.84 -2.42
N ILE A 119 -5.77 -5.21 -2.58
CA ILE A 119 -6.18 -6.35 -3.42
C ILE A 119 -6.65 -5.80 -4.76
N SER A 120 -6.03 -6.26 -5.83
CA SER A 120 -6.51 -6.03 -7.21
C SER A 120 -7.68 -6.98 -7.48
N SER A 121 -8.86 -6.41 -7.75
CA SER A 121 -10.14 -7.11 -7.93
C SER A 121 -10.65 -6.88 -9.35
N VAL A 122 -9.97 -7.43 -10.34
CA VAL A 122 -10.27 -7.20 -11.75
C VAL A 122 -11.55 -7.91 -12.21
N LEU A 123 -12.25 -7.28 -13.14
CA LEU A 123 -13.38 -7.85 -13.87
C LEU A 123 -12.90 -8.38 -15.22
N GLU A 124 -12.54 -9.67 -15.29
CA GLU A 124 -11.91 -10.27 -16.49
C GLU A 124 -12.79 -10.18 -17.76
N ARG A 125 -14.12 -10.26 -17.60
CA ARG A 125 -15.08 -10.22 -18.73
C ARG A 125 -15.68 -8.84 -18.95
N HIS A 126 -14.91 -7.77 -18.65
CA HIS A 126 -15.35 -6.40 -18.87
C HIS A 126 -14.68 -5.80 -20.10
N LYS A 127 -15.34 -4.78 -20.71
CA LYS A 127 -14.79 -4.05 -21.87
C LYS A 127 -13.49 -3.28 -21.58
N VAL A 128 -13.29 -2.90 -20.30
CA VAL A 128 -12.04 -2.28 -19.84
C VAL A 128 -11.00 -3.38 -19.68
N PRO A 129 -9.83 -3.29 -20.34
CA PRO A 129 -8.79 -4.29 -20.25
C PRO A 129 -8.33 -4.55 -18.81
N VAL A 130 -8.03 -5.82 -18.47
CA VAL A 130 -7.50 -6.21 -17.15
C VAL A 130 -6.26 -5.41 -16.78
N TRP A 131 -5.37 -5.18 -17.75
CA TRP A 131 -4.16 -4.40 -17.55
C TRP A 131 -4.42 -2.98 -17.03
N GLU A 132 -5.42 -2.28 -17.55
CA GLU A 132 -5.78 -0.94 -17.07
C GLU A 132 -6.32 -0.98 -15.62
N GLN A 133 -7.06 -2.03 -15.27
CA GLN A 133 -7.58 -2.24 -13.93
C GLN A 133 -6.45 -2.55 -12.93
N GLU A 134 -5.48 -3.37 -13.31
CA GLU A 134 -4.28 -3.65 -12.48
C GLU A 134 -3.43 -2.39 -12.26
N LEU A 135 -3.27 -1.55 -13.30
CA LEU A 135 -2.57 -0.27 -13.16
C LEU A 135 -3.29 0.68 -12.17
N SER A 136 -4.63 0.70 -12.16
CA SER A 136 -5.40 1.46 -11.17
C SER A 136 -5.12 0.97 -9.74
N ALA A 137 -5.09 -0.34 -9.51
CA ALA A 137 -4.75 -0.91 -8.20
C ALA A 137 -3.30 -0.56 -7.78
N GLY A 138 -2.35 -0.57 -8.73
CA GLY A 138 -0.98 -0.09 -8.49
C GLY A 138 -0.92 1.41 -8.14
N ALA A 139 -1.75 2.23 -8.80
CA ALA A 139 -1.86 3.65 -8.49
C ALA A 139 -2.43 3.90 -7.09
N VAL A 140 -3.37 3.05 -6.62
CA VAL A 140 -3.88 3.07 -5.23
C VAL A 140 -2.74 2.86 -4.23
N CYS A 141 -1.86 1.88 -4.45
CA CYS A 141 -0.69 1.68 -3.60
C CYS A 141 0.20 2.94 -3.55
N GLN A 142 0.44 3.59 -4.70
CA GLN A 142 1.24 4.81 -4.77
C GLN A 142 0.57 5.97 -4.03
N ASN A 143 -0.76 6.14 -4.19
CA ASN A 143 -1.49 7.17 -3.45
C ASN A 143 -1.46 6.96 -1.94
N LEU A 144 -1.53 5.70 -1.45
CA LEU A 144 -1.33 5.39 -0.03
C LEU A 144 0.04 5.88 0.46
N LEU A 145 1.10 5.64 -0.29
CA LEU A 145 2.45 6.10 0.08
C LEU A 145 2.54 7.64 0.13
N ILE A 146 1.90 8.33 -0.82
CA ILE A 146 1.87 9.80 -0.86
C ILE A 146 1.05 10.33 0.32
N ALA A 147 -0.14 9.79 0.54
CA ALA A 147 -1.02 10.21 1.63
C ALA A 147 -0.38 9.99 3.00
N ALA A 148 0.23 8.82 3.24
CA ALA A 148 0.97 8.54 4.46
C ALA A 148 2.08 9.59 4.69
N SER A 149 2.89 9.88 3.67
CA SER A 149 3.96 10.88 3.76
C SER A 149 3.41 12.28 4.02
N ALA A 150 2.30 12.67 3.37
CA ALA A 150 1.65 13.97 3.56
C ALA A 150 1.05 14.12 4.98
N MET A 151 0.67 13.02 5.62
CA MET A 151 0.19 12.97 6.99
C MET A 151 1.31 12.85 8.03
N GLY A 152 2.58 12.83 7.61
CA GLY A 152 3.75 12.72 8.50
C GLY A 152 4.12 11.29 8.88
N PHE A 153 3.56 10.28 8.24
CA PHE A 153 3.94 8.88 8.42
C PHE A 153 4.96 8.43 7.38
N ALA A 154 5.81 7.50 7.78
CA ALA A 154 6.66 6.77 6.85
C ALA A 154 5.95 5.50 6.37
N ALA A 155 6.29 5.04 5.17
CA ALA A 155 5.66 3.87 4.60
C ALA A 155 6.57 3.10 3.64
N GLN A 156 6.26 1.82 3.46
CA GLN A 156 6.87 0.94 2.46
C GLN A 156 5.82 0.07 1.80
N TRP A 157 5.88 -0.03 0.48
CA TRP A 157 5.09 -0.98 -0.32
C TRP A 157 5.94 -2.21 -0.61
N LEU A 158 5.46 -3.37 -0.18
CA LEU A 158 6.10 -4.68 -0.33
C LEU A 158 5.13 -5.68 -0.98
N THR A 159 5.70 -6.71 -1.61
CA THR A 159 4.94 -7.90 -2.02
C THR A 159 5.42 -9.14 -1.29
N GLU A 160 6.69 -9.42 -1.18
CA GLU A 160 7.30 -10.60 -0.57
C GLU A 160 6.61 -11.93 -0.97
N TRP A 161 7.05 -13.10 -0.48
CA TRP A 161 6.55 -14.41 -0.91
C TRP A 161 5.05 -14.61 -0.62
N TYR A 162 4.59 -14.16 0.53
CA TYR A 162 3.20 -14.31 0.97
C TYR A 162 2.18 -13.53 0.14
N ALA A 163 2.61 -12.61 -0.72
CA ALA A 163 1.72 -11.99 -1.70
C ALA A 163 1.34 -12.93 -2.86
N TYR A 164 2.10 -14.00 -3.04
CA TYR A 164 1.95 -14.93 -4.17
C TYR A 164 1.51 -16.31 -3.73
N ASP A 165 1.69 -16.66 -2.45
CA ASP A 165 1.38 -17.96 -1.90
C ASP A 165 -0.12 -18.25 -1.92
N PRO A 166 -0.57 -19.42 -2.42
CA PRO A 166 -1.98 -19.76 -2.55
C PRO A 166 -2.69 -19.90 -1.18
N ASP A 167 -2.03 -20.52 -0.18
CA ASP A 167 -2.64 -20.73 1.13
C ASP A 167 -2.85 -19.41 1.85
N VAL A 168 -1.93 -18.45 1.68
CA VAL A 168 -2.08 -17.08 2.18
C VAL A 168 -3.24 -16.36 1.50
N LYS A 169 -3.40 -16.51 0.19
CA LYS A 169 -4.52 -15.91 -0.55
C LYS A 169 -5.87 -16.48 -0.09
N ASP A 170 -5.96 -17.79 0.08
CA ASP A 170 -7.16 -18.46 0.57
C ASP A 170 -7.49 -18.01 1.99
N LEU A 171 -6.49 -17.94 2.88
CA LEU A 171 -6.64 -17.42 4.24
C LEU A 171 -7.18 -15.98 4.29
N MET A 172 -6.69 -15.14 3.39
CA MET A 172 -7.14 -13.74 3.27
C MET A 172 -8.52 -13.61 2.59
N GLY A 173 -9.13 -14.70 2.17
CA GLY A 173 -10.43 -14.70 1.49
C GLY A 173 -10.38 -14.02 0.12
N LEU A 174 -9.30 -14.22 -0.63
CA LEU A 174 -9.21 -13.73 -2.00
C LEU A 174 -10.11 -14.57 -2.91
N ARG A 175 -10.85 -13.87 -3.76
CA ARG A 175 -11.71 -14.50 -4.78
C ARG A 175 -10.88 -14.94 -5.97
N SER A 176 -11.46 -15.81 -6.81
CA SER A 176 -10.87 -16.14 -8.10
C SER A 176 -10.62 -14.87 -8.93
N GLY A 177 -9.43 -14.73 -9.50
CA GLY A 177 -9.00 -13.55 -10.25
C GLY A 177 -8.45 -12.40 -9.39
N GLU A 178 -8.65 -12.41 -8.06
CA GLU A 178 -8.03 -11.42 -7.18
C GLU A 178 -6.54 -11.70 -6.95
N ARG A 179 -5.78 -10.63 -6.85
CA ARG A 179 -4.33 -10.66 -6.60
C ARG A 179 -3.94 -9.60 -5.59
N ILE A 180 -2.93 -9.86 -4.81
CA ILE A 180 -2.36 -8.87 -3.90
C ILE A 180 -1.49 -7.91 -4.73
N ALA A 181 -1.92 -6.66 -4.90
CA ALA A 181 -1.12 -5.62 -5.54
C ALA A 181 0.06 -5.20 -4.65
N GLY A 182 -0.11 -5.30 -3.35
CA GLY A 182 0.94 -5.13 -2.37
C GLY A 182 0.42 -4.95 -0.95
N PHE A 183 1.36 -5.02 -0.02
CA PHE A 183 1.18 -4.66 1.38
C PHE A 183 1.85 -3.31 1.63
N VAL A 184 1.11 -2.33 2.11
CA VAL A 184 1.63 -1.02 2.47
C VAL A 184 1.75 -0.95 3.99
N TYR A 185 2.99 -0.96 4.46
CA TYR A 185 3.36 -0.82 5.87
C TYR A 185 3.44 0.66 6.20
N ILE A 186 2.80 1.08 7.28
CA ILE A 186 2.68 2.50 7.67
C ILE A 186 2.97 2.65 9.17
N GLY A 187 3.79 3.62 9.52
CA GLY A 187 4.14 3.94 10.90
C GLY A 187 5.03 5.17 11.00
N THR A 188 5.57 5.40 12.19
CA THR A 188 6.56 6.46 12.43
C THR A 188 7.96 5.93 12.12
N ALA A 189 8.75 6.69 11.35
CA ALA A 189 10.13 6.30 11.04
C ALA A 189 11.03 6.41 12.26
N SER A 190 11.75 5.34 12.61
CA SER A 190 12.83 5.37 13.60
C SER A 190 14.12 5.95 13.04
N GLU A 191 14.29 5.90 11.71
CA GLU A 191 15.46 6.42 10.99
C GLU A 191 15.02 7.14 9.71
N GLN A 192 15.73 8.21 9.37
CA GLN A 192 15.50 8.92 8.10
C GLN A 192 16.11 8.13 6.94
N PRO A 193 15.36 7.84 5.88
CA PRO A 193 15.89 7.12 4.74
C PRO A 193 16.88 7.97 3.94
N VAL A 194 17.96 7.35 3.50
CA VAL A 194 18.95 7.99 2.63
C VAL A 194 18.48 7.96 1.18
N GLU A 195 18.75 9.03 0.42
CA GLU A 195 18.45 9.07 -1.02
C GLU A 195 19.28 8.02 -1.78
N ARG A 196 18.71 7.47 -2.83
CA ARG A 196 19.35 6.48 -3.70
C ARG A 196 19.57 7.02 -5.11
N ASN A 197 20.47 6.42 -5.85
CA ASN A 197 20.58 6.68 -7.28
C ASN A 197 19.25 6.37 -7.98
N ARG A 198 18.80 7.30 -8.80
CA ARG A 198 17.62 7.15 -9.65
C ARG A 198 18.06 6.95 -11.10
N GLY A 199 17.55 5.91 -11.73
CA GLY A 199 17.74 5.74 -13.16
C GLY A 199 17.15 6.92 -13.93
N ARG A 200 17.82 7.32 -15.01
CA ARG A 200 17.28 8.32 -15.93
C ARG A 200 16.27 7.65 -16.87
N ALA A 201 15.10 8.26 -17.01
CA ALA A 201 14.14 7.80 -17.99
C ALA A 201 14.67 8.05 -19.42
N HIS A 202 14.49 7.06 -20.29
CA HIS A 202 14.68 7.28 -21.73
C HIS A 202 13.53 8.12 -22.27
N ILE A 203 13.86 9.26 -22.86
CA ILE A 203 12.89 10.19 -23.43
C ILE A 203 12.99 10.12 -24.96
N GLY A 204 12.00 9.54 -25.60
CA GLY A 204 11.81 9.59 -27.05
C GLY A 204 10.91 10.77 -27.44
N ARG A 205 11.23 11.47 -28.52
CA ARG A 205 10.34 12.46 -29.12
C ARG A 205 9.85 11.91 -30.45
N TRP A 206 8.54 11.75 -30.55
CA TRP A 206 7.93 11.40 -31.84
C TRP A 206 8.21 12.51 -32.85
N LYS A 207 8.67 12.11 -34.02
CA LYS A 207 8.84 13.00 -35.16
C LYS A 207 7.97 12.43 -36.28
N ALA A 208 7.13 13.28 -36.88
CA ALA A 208 6.33 12.95 -38.08
C ALA A 208 7.23 12.90 -39.31
#